data_f9cfd2a6aef2506f3a2ee1b7f047b6fd
#
_entry.id   f9cfd2a6aef2506f3a2ee1b7f047b6fd
#
_cell.length_a   1.000
_cell.length_b   1.000
_cell.length_c   1.000
_cell.angle_alpha   90.00
_cell.angle_beta   90.00
_cell.angle_gamma   90.00
#
_symmetry.space_group_name_H-M   'P 1'
#
loop_
_entity.id
_entity.type
_entity.pdbx_description
1 polymer ?
#
loop_
_entity_poly.entity_id
_entity_poly.type
_entity_poly.pdbx_seq_one_letter_code
_entity_poly.pdbx_strand_id
1 'polypeptide(L)'
;MARYVFITGGVVSSLGKGIAAAALGALLQARGYRARIKKLDPYLNVDPGTMSPYQHGEVFVTDDGAETDLDLGHYERFTGRSANQADNITTGRIYKNIIERERRGDYLGATVQVIPHVTDEIKSFVLDGNEEYDFVICEIGGTVGDIEAMPFLEAIRQLGNDLPRGQAVYVHLTLMPWIPAAGELKTKPTQHSVKELRSIGIAPDILLVRADRAIPKEERRKLSLFCNVRESAVIQALDVGHIYDVPIAYHKEGLDSEVLAAFGIDPAPKPRMEPWEGVSRRIHNPEGEVTIAVVGKYTGLKDAYKSLIEALSHGGMANRVKVKLDWIESEIFEKEDPAPFLEKVHGILVPGGFGERGSEGKILAAKFARERKVPYFGICFGMQMACIEAARSLAGIENASSTEFGPTNEPVVGLMTEWLKGNMLEKRKETGDLGGTMRLGAYEANLASDSKIASIYGDTRISERHRHRYEVNIDYKQRLEACGLVFAGMSPDGVLPETVEYADHPWFIGVQYHPELKSRPLEPHPLFASFIAAAVEQSRLV
;
A
#
# COMPACT_ATOMS: atom_id res chain seq x y z
N MET A 1 -8.51 22.33 17.75
CA MET A 1 -9.41 21.73 16.74
C MET A 1 -8.61 21.58 15.46
N ALA A 2 -8.66 20.42 14.82
CA ALA A 2 -7.95 20.16 13.57
C ALA A 2 -8.47 21.03 12.42
N ARG A 3 -7.60 21.31 11.44
CA ARG A 3 -7.93 21.97 10.17
C ARG A 3 -8.13 20.89 9.09
N TYR A 4 -9.11 21.08 8.23
CA TYR A 4 -9.50 20.06 7.24
C TYR A 4 -9.13 20.49 5.83
N VAL A 5 -8.39 19.64 5.12
CA VAL A 5 -8.09 19.80 3.68
C VAL A 5 -8.85 18.73 2.92
N PHE A 6 -9.78 19.13 2.08
CA PHE A 6 -10.53 18.22 1.21
C PHE A 6 -9.90 18.18 -0.17
N ILE A 7 -9.41 17.01 -0.58
CA ILE A 7 -8.82 16.79 -1.91
C ILE A 7 -9.84 16.11 -2.80
N THR A 8 -10.28 16.81 -3.83
CA THR A 8 -11.17 16.31 -4.87
C THR A 8 -10.44 16.21 -6.21
N GLY A 9 -10.94 15.41 -7.13
CA GLY A 9 -10.36 15.30 -8.46
C GLY A 9 -11.41 15.29 -9.56
N GLY A 10 -11.04 15.78 -10.71
CA GLY A 10 -11.90 15.80 -11.88
C GLY A 10 -11.17 15.46 -13.16
N VAL A 11 -11.91 15.40 -14.26
CA VAL A 11 -11.48 15.10 -15.62
C VAL A 11 -11.31 13.60 -15.88
N VAL A 12 -10.42 12.89 -15.14
CA VAL A 12 -10.16 11.45 -15.32
C VAL A 12 -9.83 10.79 -13.98
N SER A 13 -10.02 9.47 -13.91
CA SER A 13 -9.53 8.63 -12.81
C SER A 13 -8.00 8.54 -12.84
N SER A 14 -7.40 8.00 -11.78
CA SER A 14 -5.93 7.81 -11.66
C SER A 14 -5.10 9.09 -11.86
N LEU A 15 -5.69 10.25 -11.55
CA LEU A 15 -5.04 11.56 -11.69
C LEU A 15 -3.92 11.78 -10.66
N GLY A 16 -3.88 10.96 -9.59
CA GLY A 16 -2.85 11.00 -8.55
C GLY A 16 -3.28 11.72 -7.27
N LYS A 17 -4.58 11.70 -6.93
CA LYS A 17 -5.10 12.27 -5.67
C LYS A 17 -4.41 11.67 -4.43
N GLY A 18 -4.24 10.33 -4.39
CA GLY A 18 -3.57 9.64 -3.28
C GLY A 18 -2.14 10.12 -3.06
N ILE A 19 -1.37 10.24 -4.13
CA ILE A 19 -0.01 10.78 -4.06
C ILE A 19 -0.02 12.26 -3.65
N ALA A 20 -0.99 13.05 -4.14
CA ALA A 20 -1.10 14.45 -3.75
C ALA A 20 -1.44 14.60 -2.26
N ALA A 21 -2.35 13.78 -1.73
CA ALA A 21 -2.68 13.73 -0.31
C ALA A 21 -1.47 13.32 0.53
N ALA A 22 -0.78 12.26 0.12
CA ALA A 22 0.41 11.75 0.78
C ALA A 22 1.54 12.79 0.81
N ALA A 23 1.82 13.44 -0.33
CA ALA A 23 2.84 14.47 -0.44
C ALA A 23 2.51 15.71 0.40
N LEU A 24 1.24 16.16 0.40
CA LEU A 24 0.82 17.27 1.25
C LEU A 24 0.96 16.92 2.73
N GLY A 25 0.57 15.69 3.13
CA GLY A 25 0.77 15.21 4.50
C GLY A 25 2.24 15.26 4.92
N ALA A 26 3.15 14.77 4.07
CA ALA A 26 4.58 14.82 4.30
C ALA A 26 5.12 16.26 4.39
N LEU A 27 4.62 17.18 3.56
CA LEU A 27 5.02 18.59 3.57
C LEU A 27 4.56 19.32 4.83
N LEU A 28 3.33 19.05 5.30
CA LEU A 28 2.84 19.61 6.56
C LEU A 28 3.66 19.08 7.75
N GLN A 29 4.04 17.79 7.74
CA GLN A 29 4.93 17.22 8.75
C GLN A 29 6.34 17.83 8.69
N ALA A 30 6.87 18.06 7.48
CA ALA A 30 8.16 18.75 7.31
C ALA A 30 8.15 20.16 7.92
N ARG A 31 6.98 20.81 7.99
CA ARG A 31 6.77 22.10 8.67
C ARG A 31 6.49 21.99 10.18
N GLY A 32 6.49 20.75 10.72
CA GLY A 32 6.32 20.50 12.16
C GLY A 32 4.89 20.27 12.60
N TYR A 33 3.93 20.11 11.69
CA TYR A 33 2.55 19.80 12.02
C TYR A 33 2.26 18.30 12.07
N ARG A 34 1.32 17.89 12.90
CA ARG A 34 0.79 16.53 12.93
C ARG A 34 -0.34 16.43 11.91
N ALA A 35 -0.12 15.64 10.87
CA ALA A 35 -1.08 15.43 9.78
C ALA A 35 -1.64 14.01 9.81
N ARG A 36 -2.95 13.87 9.55
CA ARG A 36 -3.67 12.64 9.33
C ARG A 36 -4.27 12.64 7.93
N ILE A 37 -4.30 11.49 7.26
CA ILE A 37 -4.95 11.36 5.96
C ILE A 37 -6.09 10.35 6.09
N LYS A 38 -7.26 10.69 5.57
CA LYS A 38 -8.44 9.84 5.50
C LYS A 38 -8.86 9.65 4.06
N LYS A 39 -9.18 8.41 3.69
CA LYS A 39 -9.66 8.00 2.36
C LYS A 39 -11.16 7.73 2.39
N LEU A 40 -11.88 8.33 1.45
CA LEU A 40 -13.32 8.14 1.26
C LEU A 40 -13.55 7.54 -0.12
N ASP A 41 -13.91 6.25 -0.18
CA ASP A 41 -14.04 5.50 -1.43
C ASP A 41 -15.50 5.32 -1.86
N PRO A 42 -15.86 5.72 -3.10
CA PRO A 42 -17.25 5.78 -3.53
C PRO A 42 -17.84 4.44 -3.99
N TYR A 43 -17.09 3.34 -3.96
CA TYR A 43 -17.62 2.04 -4.38
C TYR A 43 -18.49 1.37 -3.32
N LEU A 44 -19.39 0.47 -3.78
CA LEU A 44 -20.36 -0.24 -2.92
C LEU A 44 -19.81 -1.49 -2.21
N ASN A 45 -18.57 -1.87 -2.48
CA ASN A 45 -17.94 -2.93 -1.71
C ASN A 45 -17.74 -2.46 -0.25
N VAL A 46 -17.99 -3.35 0.70
CA VAL A 46 -17.78 -3.04 2.14
C VAL A 46 -16.31 -2.77 2.42
N ASP A 47 -15.45 -3.55 1.79
CA ASP A 47 -14.00 -3.41 1.73
C ASP A 47 -13.45 -3.97 0.41
N PRO A 48 -12.19 -3.73 0.04
CA PRO A 48 -11.60 -4.24 -1.20
C PRO A 48 -11.11 -5.69 -1.13
N GLY A 49 -11.27 -6.39 0.00
CA GLY A 49 -10.67 -7.71 0.24
C GLY A 49 -11.04 -8.79 -0.78
N THR A 50 -12.24 -8.69 -1.38
CA THR A 50 -12.74 -9.62 -2.41
C THR A 50 -12.66 -9.05 -3.83
N MET A 51 -12.13 -7.84 -4.00
CA MET A 51 -12.05 -7.21 -5.32
C MET A 51 -10.93 -7.81 -6.15
N SER A 52 -11.13 -7.82 -7.47
CA SER A 52 -10.10 -8.30 -8.40
C SER A 52 -8.91 -7.36 -8.44
N PRO A 53 -7.67 -7.85 -8.27
CA PRO A 53 -6.46 -7.04 -8.42
C PRO A 53 -6.34 -6.36 -9.79
N TYR A 54 -6.97 -6.90 -10.83
CA TYR A 54 -6.99 -6.30 -12.17
C TYR A 54 -7.79 -4.99 -12.22
N GLN A 55 -8.80 -4.85 -11.37
CA GLN A 55 -9.66 -3.66 -11.35
C GLN A 55 -9.26 -2.66 -10.28
N HIS A 56 -8.72 -3.14 -9.16
CA HIS A 56 -8.50 -2.32 -7.96
C HIS A 56 -7.03 -2.18 -7.54
N GLY A 57 -6.15 -3.00 -8.11
CA GLY A 57 -4.75 -3.08 -7.67
C GLY A 57 -4.58 -3.88 -6.38
N GLU A 58 -3.54 -3.58 -5.64
CA GLU A 58 -3.21 -4.23 -4.38
C GLU A 58 -4.24 -3.92 -3.29
N VAL A 59 -4.57 -4.93 -2.48
CA VAL A 59 -5.28 -4.74 -1.21
C VAL A 59 -4.24 -4.47 -0.13
N PHE A 60 -4.24 -3.26 0.40
CA PHE A 60 -3.36 -2.87 1.50
C PHE A 60 -3.99 -3.23 2.84
N VAL A 61 -3.20 -3.79 3.76
CA VAL A 61 -3.67 -4.21 5.09
C VAL A 61 -3.02 -3.37 6.18
N THR A 62 -3.84 -2.83 7.08
CA THR A 62 -3.41 -2.04 8.23
C THR A 62 -3.04 -2.92 9.43
N ASP A 63 -2.40 -2.35 10.45
CA ASP A 63 -2.03 -3.09 11.66
C ASP A 63 -3.25 -3.66 12.40
N ASP A 64 -4.38 -2.95 12.40
CA ASP A 64 -5.65 -3.37 13.01
C ASP A 64 -6.51 -4.27 12.12
N GLY A 65 -5.98 -4.72 10.97
CA GLY A 65 -6.58 -5.72 10.10
C GLY A 65 -7.62 -5.20 9.12
N ALA A 66 -7.65 -3.90 8.84
CA ALA A 66 -8.48 -3.38 7.76
C ALA A 66 -7.86 -3.72 6.39
N GLU A 67 -8.67 -4.28 5.50
CA GLU A 67 -8.37 -4.36 4.07
C GLU A 67 -8.80 -3.05 3.41
N THR A 68 -7.87 -2.40 2.72
CA THR A 68 -8.06 -1.03 2.22
C THR A 68 -7.51 -0.86 0.81
N ASP A 69 -7.81 0.27 0.20
CA ASP A 69 -7.23 0.70 -1.06
C ASP A 69 -5.71 0.90 -0.95
N LEU A 70 -5.01 0.70 -2.06
CA LEU A 70 -3.54 0.86 -2.17
C LEU A 70 -3.03 2.27 -1.78
N ASP A 71 -3.89 3.28 -1.84
CA ASP A 71 -3.54 4.65 -1.47
C ASP A 71 -3.12 4.78 0.00
N LEU A 72 -3.67 3.94 0.90
CA LEU A 72 -3.25 3.94 2.31
C LEU A 72 -1.77 3.56 2.46
N GLY A 73 -1.27 2.69 1.59
CA GLY A 73 0.16 2.40 1.51
C GLY A 73 0.98 3.64 1.14
N HIS A 74 0.51 4.45 0.22
CA HIS A 74 1.16 5.74 -0.08
C HIS A 74 1.13 6.67 1.13
N TYR A 75 0.00 6.76 1.84
CA TYR A 75 -0.09 7.61 3.04
C TYR A 75 0.93 7.21 4.09
N GLU A 76 1.06 5.91 4.39
CA GLU A 76 2.05 5.42 5.34
C GLU A 76 3.49 5.67 4.89
N ARG A 77 3.80 5.40 3.61
CA ARG A 77 5.16 5.59 3.07
C ARG A 77 5.61 7.03 3.12
N PHE A 78 4.69 7.99 2.89
CA PHE A 78 5.03 9.41 2.87
C PHE A 78 5.00 10.05 4.25
N THR A 79 4.07 9.67 5.11
CA THR A 79 3.92 10.29 6.43
C THR A 79 4.68 9.58 7.54
N GLY A 80 5.14 8.35 7.32
CA GLY A 80 5.74 7.52 8.36
C GLY A 80 4.75 7.06 9.43
N ARG A 81 3.46 7.41 9.33
CA ARG A 81 2.41 7.05 10.27
C ARG A 81 1.66 5.81 9.78
N SER A 82 1.47 4.81 10.65
CA SER A 82 0.60 3.67 10.34
C SER A 82 -0.87 4.10 10.26
N ALA A 83 -1.54 3.68 9.21
CA ALA A 83 -2.98 3.86 9.04
C ALA A 83 -3.76 2.80 9.84
N ASN A 84 -5.04 3.05 10.05
CA ASN A 84 -5.96 2.15 10.73
C ASN A 84 -7.37 2.20 10.11
N GLN A 85 -8.31 1.41 10.63
CA GLN A 85 -9.69 1.34 10.12
C GLN A 85 -10.41 2.69 10.08
N ALA A 86 -10.04 3.64 10.95
CA ALA A 86 -10.61 4.98 10.98
C ALA A 86 -10.00 5.93 9.93
N ASP A 87 -9.06 5.45 9.11
CA ASP A 87 -8.46 6.21 8.01
C ASP A 87 -9.06 5.88 6.64
N ASN A 88 -9.93 4.87 6.54
CA ASN A 88 -10.62 4.52 5.29
C ASN A 88 -12.09 4.18 5.51
N ILE A 89 -12.96 4.68 4.66
CA ILE A 89 -14.37 4.31 4.61
C ILE A 89 -14.85 4.17 3.16
N THR A 90 -15.69 3.17 2.91
CA THR A 90 -16.33 2.94 1.61
C THR A 90 -17.81 3.30 1.67
N THR A 91 -18.41 3.61 0.53
CA THR A 91 -19.87 3.75 0.42
C THR A 91 -20.60 2.51 0.94
N GLY A 92 -20.09 1.31 0.60
CA GLY A 92 -20.69 0.05 1.05
C GLY A 92 -20.71 -0.07 2.58
N ARG A 93 -19.63 0.29 3.25
CA ARG A 93 -19.56 0.29 4.71
C ARG A 93 -20.52 1.31 5.34
N ILE A 94 -20.62 2.50 4.77
CA ILE A 94 -21.58 3.54 5.22
C ILE A 94 -23.01 3.03 5.14
N TYR A 95 -23.41 2.52 3.98
CA TYR A 95 -24.77 2.02 3.78
C TYR A 95 -25.07 0.79 4.65
N LYS A 96 -24.11 -0.12 4.81
CA LYS A 96 -24.24 -1.25 5.73
C LYS A 96 -24.54 -0.78 7.15
N ASN A 97 -23.75 0.16 7.68
CA ASN A 97 -23.95 0.72 9.02
C ASN A 97 -25.34 1.35 9.19
N ILE A 98 -25.78 2.12 8.20
CA ILE A 98 -27.09 2.79 8.23
C ILE A 98 -28.22 1.79 8.19
N ILE A 99 -28.15 0.77 7.31
CA ILE A 99 -29.18 -0.28 7.19
C ILE A 99 -29.26 -1.11 8.47
N GLU A 100 -28.11 -1.48 9.06
CA GLU A 100 -28.07 -2.19 10.34
C GLU A 100 -28.69 -1.38 11.49
N ARG A 101 -28.44 -0.06 11.56
CA ARG A 101 -29.06 0.85 12.53
C ARG A 101 -30.55 1.01 12.30
N GLU A 102 -30.99 1.11 11.04
CA GLU A 102 -32.42 1.15 10.69
C GLU A 102 -33.12 -0.13 11.17
N ARG A 103 -32.55 -1.31 10.88
CA ARG A 103 -33.12 -2.60 11.27
C ARG A 103 -33.17 -2.80 12.80
N ARG A 104 -32.26 -2.19 13.56
CA ARG A 104 -32.32 -2.16 15.04
C ARG A 104 -33.34 -1.17 15.60
N GLY A 105 -33.89 -0.26 14.76
CA GLY A 105 -34.81 0.78 15.21
C GLY A 105 -34.15 2.04 15.76
N ASP A 106 -32.87 2.25 15.54
CA ASP A 106 -32.11 3.40 16.09
C ASP A 106 -32.65 4.75 15.59
N TYR A 107 -33.36 4.76 14.46
CA TYR A 107 -33.99 5.98 13.89
C TYR A 107 -35.42 6.22 14.33
N LEU A 108 -35.96 5.42 15.27
CA LEU A 108 -37.27 5.64 15.91
C LEU A 108 -38.44 5.82 14.92
N GLY A 109 -38.41 5.16 13.77
CA GLY A 109 -39.44 5.23 12.74
C GLY A 109 -39.31 6.40 11.77
N ALA A 110 -38.23 7.18 11.84
CA ALA A 110 -37.96 8.22 10.85
C ALA A 110 -37.70 7.63 9.46
N THR A 111 -38.04 8.38 8.42
CA THR A 111 -37.65 8.05 7.04
C THR A 111 -36.16 8.27 6.86
N VAL A 112 -35.39 7.19 6.62
CA VAL A 112 -33.94 7.26 6.42
C VAL A 112 -33.67 7.64 4.97
N GLN A 113 -32.86 8.68 4.74
CA GLN A 113 -32.55 9.25 3.41
C GLN A 113 -31.05 9.52 3.28
N VAL A 114 -30.58 9.75 2.05
CA VAL A 114 -29.16 10.11 1.82
C VAL A 114 -28.82 11.38 2.59
N ILE A 115 -29.64 12.41 2.51
CA ILE A 115 -29.55 13.61 3.35
C ILE A 115 -30.70 13.56 4.38
N PRO A 116 -30.43 13.61 5.69
CA PRO A 116 -29.12 13.82 6.31
C PRO A 116 -28.35 12.54 6.68
N HIS A 117 -28.93 11.34 6.64
CA HIS A 117 -28.42 10.17 7.36
C HIS A 117 -27.07 9.67 6.79
N VAL A 118 -26.93 9.57 5.44
CA VAL A 118 -25.68 9.16 4.81
C VAL A 118 -24.63 10.27 4.94
N THR A 119 -25.02 11.52 4.74
CA THR A 119 -24.11 12.65 4.88
C THR A 119 -23.64 12.84 6.33
N ASP A 120 -24.47 12.59 7.34
CA ASP A 120 -24.09 12.68 8.75
C ASP A 120 -23.12 11.55 9.14
N GLU A 121 -23.32 10.33 8.63
CA GLU A 121 -22.37 9.23 8.83
C GLU A 121 -21.00 9.55 8.24
N ILE A 122 -20.96 10.14 7.04
CA ILE A 122 -19.71 10.58 6.39
C ILE A 122 -19.05 11.70 7.21
N LYS A 123 -19.83 12.71 7.65
CA LYS A 123 -19.31 13.82 8.46
C LYS A 123 -18.75 13.33 9.79
N SER A 124 -19.43 12.39 10.45
CA SER A 124 -18.94 11.75 11.67
C SER A 124 -17.60 11.07 11.44
N PHE A 125 -17.49 10.25 10.41
CA PHE A 125 -16.22 9.62 10.05
C PHE A 125 -15.09 10.63 9.82
N VAL A 126 -15.36 11.72 9.12
CA VAL A 126 -14.35 12.77 8.86
C VAL A 126 -13.89 13.44 10.16
N LEU A 127 -14.81 13.70 11.08
CA LEU A 127 -14.53 14.46 12.32
C LEU A 127 -13.93 13.62 13.44
N ASP A 128 -14.20 12.32 13.48
CA ASP A 128 -13.84 11.45 14.60
C ASP A 128 -12.33 11.18 14.73
N GLY A 129 -11.84 11.17 15.98
CA GLY A 129 -10.50 10.75 16.37
C GLY A 129 -9.39 11.67 15.87
N ASN A 130 -9.66 12.97 15.75
CA ASN A 130 -8.72 13.96 15.21
C ASN A 130 -8.12 14.90 16.25
N GLU A 131 -8.33 14.65 17.55
CA GLU A 131 -7.97 15.55 18.66
C GLU A 131 -6.45 15.81 18.72
N GLU A 132 -5.65 14.84 18.31
CA GLU A 132 -4.19 14.93 18.34
C GLU A 132 -3.58 15.57 17.09
N TYR A 133 -4.38 15.84 16.04
CA TYR A 133 -3.87 16.31 14.76
C TYR A 133 -4.10 17.80 14.56
N ASP A 134 -3.14 18.44 13.92
CA ASP A 134 -3.22 19.85 13.51
C ASP A 134 -3.95 19.97 12.16
N PHE A 135 -3.77 18.96 11.28
CA PHE A 135 -4.40 18.87 9.96
C PHE A 135 -4.96 17.48 9.70
N VAL A 136 -6.15 17.44 9.10
CA VAL A 136 -6.77 16.22 8.56
C VAL A 136 -6.98 16.43 7.06
N ILE A 137 -6.33 15.61 6.27
CA ILE A 137 -6.45 15.60 4.81
C ILE A 137 -7.45 14.51 4.44
N CYS A 138 -8.55 14.87 3.81
CA CYS A 138 -9.57 13.93 3.34
C CYS A 138 -9.49 13.81 1.83
N GLU A 139 -9.05 12.67 1.34
CA GLU A 139 -9.08 12.36 -0.09
C GLU A 139 -10.44 11.79 -0.49
N ILE A 140 -11.12 12.48 -1.40
CA ILE A 140 -12.39 12.03 -1.95
C ILE A 140 -12.12 11.17 -3.20
N GLY A 141 -12.45 9.89 -3.11
CA GLY A 141 -12.37 8.95 -4.23
C GLY A 141 -13.34 9.30 -5.36
N GLY A 142 -13.11 8.71 -6.52
CA GLY A 142 -13.91 8.98 -7.73
C GLY A 142 -13.57 10.31 -8.41
N THR A 143 -14.40 10.68 -9.38
CA THR A 143 -14.27 11.90 -10.18
C THR A 143 -15.46 12.82 -9.89
N VAL A 144 -15.21 14.11 -9.76
CA VAL A 144 -16.29 15.11 -9.60
C VAL A 144 -17.18 15.07 -10.82
N GLY A 145 -18.49 14.88 -10.58
CA GLY A 145 -19.51 14.64 -11.60
C GLY A 145 -20.01 13.19 -11.67
N ASP A 146 -19.26 12.23 -11.11
CA ASP A 146 -19.72 10.85 -11.01
C ASP A 146 -20.77 10.70 -9.91
N ILE A 147 -21.82 9.90 -10.19
CA ILE A 147 -22.95 9.69 -9.27
C ILE A 147 -22.48 9.13 -7.93
N GLU A 148 -21.53 8.22 -7.96
CA GLU A 148 -21.02 7.52 -6.80
C GLU A 148 -20.33 8.46 -5.78
N ALA A 149 -19.71 9.54 -6.27
CA ALA A 149 -19.01 10.50 -5.43
C ALA A 149 -19.94 11.54 -4.77
N MET A 150 -21.18 11.68 -5.25
CA MET A 150 -22.10 12.75 -4.82
C MET A 150 -22.37 12.80 -3.32
N PRO A 151 -22.63 11.70 -2.59
CA PRO A 151 -22.85 11.75 -1.15
C PRO A 151 -21.63 12.29 -0.37
N PHE A 152 -20.42 11.94 -0.80
CA PHE A 152 -19.19 12.45 -0.19
C PHE A 152 -18.99 13.94 -0.47
N LEU A 153 -19.21 14.37 -1.71
CA LEU A 153 -19.09 15.78 -2.10
C LEU A 153 -20.12 16.64 -1.34
N GLU A 154 -21.36 16.15 -1.19
CA GLU A 154 -22.39 16.83 -0.40
C GLU A 154 -22.01 16.90 1.08
N ALA A 155 -21.45 15.82 1.66
CA ALA A 155 -21.02 15.80 3.05
C ALA A 155 -19.89 16.81 3.32
N ILE A 156 -18.87 16.87 2.46
CA ILE A 156 -17.78 17.84 2.64
C ILE A 156 -18.22 19.29 2.36
N ARG A 157 -19.21 19.49 1.47
CA ARG A 157 -19.83 20.81 1.29
C ARG A 157 -20.53 21.27 2.57
N GLN A 158 -21.31 20.37 3.21
CA GLN A 158 -21.96 20.65 4.50
C GLN A 158 -20.91 20.94 5.59
N LEU A 159 -19.84 20.13 5.68
CA LEU A 159 -18.77 20.36 6.65
C LEU A 159 -18.11 21.74 6.49
N GLY A 160 -17.93 22.21 5.25
CA GLY A 160 -17.42 23.56 5.02
C GLY A 160 -18.29 24.68 5.59
N ASN A 161 -19.60 24.42 5.73
CA ASN A 161 -20.54 25.35 6.37
C ASN A 161 -20.64 25.15 7.89
N ASP A 162 -20.54 23.89 8.35
CA ASP A 162 -20.68 23.52 9.77
C ASP A 162 -19.42 23.87 10.58
N LEU A 163 -18.25 23.80 9.97
CA LEU A 163 -16.97 24.15 10.59
C LEU A 163 -16.81 25.68 10.74
N PRO A 164 -16.08 26.14 11.75
CA PRO A 164 -15.72 27.55 11.87
C PRO A 164 -15.03 28.06 10.60
N ARG A 165 -15.25 29.31 10.24
CA ARG A 165 -14.62 29.93 9.07
C ARG A 165 -13.10 29.77 9.10
N GLY A 166 -12.51 29.36 7.96
CA GLY A 166 -11.08 29.14 7.84
C GLY A 166 -10.60 27.82 8.46
N GLN A 167 -11.49 26.86 8.74
CA GLN A 167 -11.15 25.51 9.20
C GLN A 167 -11.25 24.44 8.09
N ALA A 168 -11.74 24.79 6.90
CA ALA A 168 -11.84 23.93 5.74
C ALA A 168 -11.16 24.59 4.52
N VAL A 169 -10.36 23.83 3.77
CA VAL A 169 -9.72 24.23 2.52
C VAL A 169 -9.95 23.15 1.48
N TYR A 170 -10.31 23.55 0.26
CA TYR A 170 -10.58 22.66 -0.84
C TYR A 170 -9.46 22.72 -1.89
N VAL A 171 -8.78 21.59 -2.08
CA VAL A 171 -7.77 21.39 -3.13
C VAL A 171 -8.41 20.55 -4.23
N HIS A 172 -8.45 21.08 -5.44
CA HIS A 172 -9.02 20.36 -6.58
C HIS A 172 -7.93 19.98 -7.58
N LEU A 173 -7.74 18.66 -7.76
CA LEU A 173 -6.77 18.11 -8.71
C LEU A 173 -7.43 17.96 -10.08
N THR A 174 -6.78 18.52 -11.12
CA THR A 174 -7.28 18.52 -12.50
C THR A 174 -6.18 18.16 -13.51
N LEU A 175 -6.58 17.93 -14.74
CA LEU A 175 -5.68 17.64 -15.87
C LEU A 175 -5.70 18.78 -16.89
N MET A 176 -4.51 19.15 -17.32
CA MET A 176 -4.29 20.07 -18.43
C MET A 176 -3.49 19.36 -19.54
N PRO A 177 -4.20 18.70 -20.49
CA PRO A 177 -3.53 17.88 -21.49
C PRO A 177 -2.85 18.72 -22.56
N TRP A 178 -1.71 18.24 -23.04
CA TRP A 178 -1.09 18.71 -24.27
C TRP A 178 -1.77 18.07 -25.46
N ILE A 179 -2.13 18.89 -26.45
CA ILE A 179 -2.70 18.42 -27.72
C ILE A 179 -1.67 18.57 -28.83
N PRO A 180 -1.01 17.47 -29.25
CA PRO A 180 0.09 17.55 -30.23
C PRO A 180 -0.30 18.24 -31.53
N ALA A 181 -1.51 17.96 -32.05
CA ALA A 181 -2.01 18.54 -33.29
C ALA A 181 -2.23 20.08 -33.23
N ALA A 182 -2.51 20.60 -32.01
CA ALA A 182 -2.70 22.04 -31.78
C ALA A 182 -1.42 22.72 -31.29
N GLY A 183 -0.42 21.97 -30.84
CA GLY A 183 0.83 22.50 -30.28
C GLY A 183 0.65 23.32 -29.01
N GLU A 184 -0.37 22.98 -28.19
CA GLU A 184 -0.69 23.77 -26.99
C GLU A 184 -1.30 22.92 -25.86
N LEU A 185 -1.14 23.39 -24.62
CA LEU A 185 -1.84 22.90 -23.44
C LEU A 185 -3.29 23.42 -23.45
N LYS A 186 -4.26 22.56 -23.10
CA LYS A 186 -5.69 22.90 -23.08
C LYS A 186 -6.21 23.11 -21.66
N THR A 187 -6.63 24.34 -21.36
CA THR A 187 -7.21 24.72 -20.06
C THR A 187 -8.68 24.31 -19.90
N LYS A 188 -9.38 24.00 -20.98
CA LYS A 188 -10.83 23.69 -20.97
C LYS A 188 -11.19 22.52 -20.04
N PRO A 189 -10.48 21.37 -20.01
CA PRO A 189 -10.83 20.27 -19.09
C PRO A 189 -10.82 20.72 -17.63
N THR A 190 -9.80 21.48 -17.21
CA THR A 190 -9.72 22.06 -15.85
C THR A 190 -10.90 23.02 -15.58
N GLN A 191 -11.21 23.91 -16.51
CA GLN A 191 -12.34 24.87 -16.36
C GLN A 191 -13.67 24.14 -16.20
N HIS A 192 -13.92 23.08 -16.97
CA HIS A 192 -15.15 22.28 -16.89
C HIS A 192 -15.22 21.53 -15.56
N SER A 193 -14.14 20.91 -15.12
CA SER A 193 -14.08 20.21 -13.85
C SER A 193 -14.37 21.13 -12.65
N VAL A 194 -13.78 22.33 -12.64
CA VAL A 194 -14.07 23.33 -11.60
C VAL A 194 -15.51 23.85 -11.68
N LYS A 195 -16.06 24.00 -12.89
CA LYS A 195 -17.48 24.38 -13.07
C LYS A 195 -18.38 23.32 -12.46
N GLU A 196 -18.10 22.04 -12.67
CA GLU A 196 -18.85 20.93 -12.11
C GLU A 196 -18.79 20.93 -10.56
N LEU A 197 -17.60 21.06 -9.99
CA LEU A 197 -17.43 21.17 -8.54
C LEU A 197 -18.21 22.36 -7.95
N ARG A 198 -18.19 23.51 -8.64
CA ARG A 198 -18.94 24.68 -8.21
C ARG A 198 -20.45 24.52 -8.33
N SER A 199 -20.95 23.71 -9.26
CA SER A 199 -22.38 23.43 -9.38
C SER A 199 -22.92 22.64 -8.18
N ILE A 200 -22.04 21.88 -7.47
CA ILE A 200 -22.34 21.19 -6.22
C ILE A 200 -22.30 22.16 -5.02
N GLY A 201 -21.76 23.37 -5.20
CA GLY A 201 -21.62 24.38 -4.13
C GLY A 201 -20.24 24.40 -3.46
N ILE A 202 -19.23 23.76 -4.05
CA ILE A 202 -17.85 23.80 -3.55
C ILE A 202 -17.00 24.68 -4.47
N ALA A 203 -16.37 25.69 -3.92
CA ALA A 203 -15.37 26.50 -4.63
C ALA A 203 -13.97 26.04 -4.19
N PRO A 204 -13.08 25.68 -5.14
CA PRO A 204 -11.73 25.31 -4.75
C PRO A 204 -10.93 26.53 -4.29
N ASP A 205 -10.14 26.37 -3.23
CA ASP A 205 -9.17 27.38 -2.77
C ASP A 205 -7.86 27.26 -3.56
N ILE A 206 -7.50 26.01 -3.93
CA ILE A 206 -6.27 25.68 -4.62
C ILE A 206 -6.57 24.73 -5.79
N LEU A 207 -5.97 25.00 -6.94
CA LEU A 207 -5.95 24.09 -8.06
C LEU A 207 -4.58 23.41 -8.15
N LEU A 208 -4.58 22.08 -8.11
CA LEU A 208 -3.41 21.27 -8.39
C LEU A 208 -3.56 20.72 -9.82
N VAL A 209 -2.81 21.28 -10.77
CA VAL A 209 -3.02 21.04 -12.19
C VAL A 209 -1.95 20.12 -12.73
N ARG A 210 -2.33 18.86 -13.00
CA ARG A 210 -1.45 17.87 -13.61
C ARG A 210 -1.22 18.18 -15.09
N ALA A 211 0.05 18.16 -15.50
CA ALA A 211 0.48 18.36 -16.88
C ALA A 211 1.79 17.59 -17.13
N ASP A 212 1.99 17.17 -18.38
CA ASP A 212 3.23 16.50 -18.83
C ASP A 212 4.41 17.47 -19.04
N ARG A 213 4.14 18.78 -19.01
CA ARG A 213 5.14 19.85 -19.22
C ARG A 213 4.77 21.12 -18.47
N ALA A 214 5.75 22.01 -18.33
CA ALA A 214 5.58 23.28 -17.62
C ALA A 214 4.39 24.09 -18.17
N ILE A 215 3.55 24.58 -17.27
CA ILE A 215 2.38 25.40 -17.59
C ILE A 215 2.83 26.86 -17.76
N PRO A 216 2.64 27.49 -18.95
CA PRO A 216 2.99 28.88 -19.17
C PRO A 216 2.25 29.81 -18.20
N LYS A 217 2.88 30.92 -17.86
CA LYS A 217 2.31 31.93 -16.95
C LYS A 217 0.95 32.46 -17.42
N GLU A 218 0.79 32.65 -18.71
CA GLU A 218 -0.48 33.11 -19.30
C GLU A 218 -1.61 32.11 -19.07
N GLU A 219 -1.33 30.82 -19.21
CA GLU A 219 -2.32 29.76 -18.97
C GLU A 219 -2.65 29.64 -17.48
N ARG A 220 -1.68 29.82 -16.57
CA ARG A 220 -1.94 29.91 -15.12
C ARG A 220 -2.87 31.07 -14.80
N ARG A 221 -2.61 32.26 -15.35
CA ARG A 221 -3.45 33.44 -15.18
C ARG A 221 -4.86 33.22 -15.73
N LYS A 222 -4.97 32.57 -16.88
CA LYS A 222 -6.26 32.18 -17.45
C LYS A 222 -7.05 31.22 -16.55
N LEU A 223 -6.40 30.18 -16.02
CA LEU A 223 -7.02 29.29 -15.04
C LEU A 223 -7.46 30.04 -13.79
N SER A 224 -6.62 30.89 -13.23
CA SER A 224 -6.94 31.76 -12.09
C SER A 224 -8.23 32.54 -12.33
N LEU A 225 -8.34 33.21 -13.48
CA LEU A 225 -9.52 34.00 -13.82
C LEU A 225 -10.79 33.15 -14.00
N PHE A 226 -10.71 32.07 -14.79
CA PHE A 226 -11.90 31.24 -15.09
C PHE A 226 -12.35 30.35 -13.93
N CYS A 227 -11.42 29.92 -13.08
CA CYS A 227 -11.70 29.06 -11.93
C CYS A 227 -11.92 29.86 -10.64
N ASN A 228 -11.71 31.18 -10.65
CA ASN A 228 -11.85 32.05 -9.49
C ASN A 228 -10.98 31.65 -8.30
N VAL A 229 -9.70 31.38 -8.59
CA VAL A 229 -8.65 31.10 -7.61
C VAL A 229 -7.52 32.11 -7.75
N ARG A 230 -6.73 32.35 -6.71
CA ARG A 230 -5.54 33.22 -6.81
C ARG A 230 -4.54 32.61 -7.80
N GLU A 231 -3.79 33.45 -8.54
CA GLU A 231 -2.78 32.96 -9.49
C GLU A 231 -1.70 32.11 -8.78
N SER A 232 -1.30 32.48 -7.57
CA SER A 232 -0.39 31.72 -6.71
C SER A 232 -0.95 30.36 -6.28
N ALA A 233 -2.28 30.22 -6.23
CA ALA A 233 -2.96 28.97 -5.87
C ALA A 233 -3.22 28.04 -7.08
N VAL A 234 -2.75 28.41 -8.28
CA VAL A 234 -2.69 27.52 -9.44
C VAL A 234 -1.34 26.81 -9.44
N ILE A 235 -1.27 25.66 -8.78
CA ILE A 235 -0.07 24.85 -8.59
C ILE A 235 0.06 23.84 -9.72
N GLN A 236 1.21 23.81 -10.40
CA GLN A 236 1.45 22.76 -11.38
C GLN A 236 1.92 21.46 -10.70
N ALA A 237 1.34 20.34 -11.12
CA ALA A 237 1.71 18.99 -10.73
C ALA A 237 2.31 18.30 -11.97
N LEU A 238 3.60 18.50 -12.18
CA LEU A 238 4.30 17.85 -13.30
C LEU A 238 4.58 16.38 -12.98
N ASP A 239 4.58 15.56 -14.02
CA ASP A 239 5.07 14.20 -13.91
C ASP A 239 6.56 14.20 -13.52
N VAL A 240 6.90 13.44 -12.50
CA VAL A 240 8.27 13.30 -11.97
C VAL A 240 8.81 11.91 -12.24
N GLY A 241 10.13 11.75 -12.19
CA GLY A 241 10.78 10.47 -12.46
C GLY A 241 10.48 9.39 -11.41
N HIS A 242 10.22 9.80 -10.17
CA HIS A 242 9.88 8.89 -9.07
C HIS A 242 8.88 9.56 -8.11
N ILE A 243 7.95 8.76 -7.54
CA ILE A 243 6.88 9.31 -6.67
C ILE A 243 7.43 10.06 -5.45
N TYR A 244 8.60 9.70 -4.93
CA TYR A 244 9.23 10.38 -3.79
C TYR A 244 9.89 11.72 -4.12
N ASP A 245 9.91 12.11 -5.39
CA ASP A 245 10.26 13.48 -5.80
C ASP A 245 9.08 14.44 -5.68
N VAL A 246 7.84 13.92 -5.59
CA VAL A 246 6.62 14.73 -5.54
C VAL A 246 6.60 15.74 -4.39
N PRO A 247 6.99 15.41 -3.14
CA PRO A 247 7.05 16.39 -2.06
C PRO A 247 7.95 17.58 -2.39
N ILE A 248 9.12 17.30 -2.98
CA ILE A 248 10.08 18.37 -3.38
C ILE A 248 9.49 19.22 -4.50
N ALA A 249 8.87 18.59 -5.50
CA ALA A 249 8.26 19.29 -6.63
C ALA A 249 7.10 20.19 -6.16
N TYR A 250 6.21 19.68 -5.32
CA TYR A 250 5.06 20.44 -4.80
C TYR A 250 5.49 21.56 -3.85
N HIS A 251 6.52 21.33 -3.03
CA HIS A 251 7.09 22.38 -2.20
C HIS A 251 7.66 23.55 -3.04
N LYS A 252 8.42 23.23 -4.09
CA LYS A 252 8.98 24.23 -5.02
C LYS A 252 7.89 25.05 -5.72
N GLU A 253 6.73 24.45 -6.01
CA GLU A 253 5.57 25.13 -6.59
C GLU A 253 4.75 25.89 -5.54
N GLY A 254 5.02 25.71 -4.24
CA GLY A 254 4.39 26.44 -3.16
C GLY A 254 3.09 25.83 -2.60
N LEU A 255 2.76 24.57 -2.92
CA LEU A 255 1.50 23.93 -2.49
C LEU A 255 1.26 24.04 -0.97
N ASP A 256 2.25 23.67 -0.18
CA ASP A 256 2.19 23.67 1.27
C ASP A 256 2.07 25.09 1.85
N SER A 257 2.73 26.08 1.24
CA SER A 257 2.62 27.48 1.63
C SER A 257 1.24 28.06 1.31
N GLU A 258 0.67 27.73 0.13
CA GLU A 258 -0.68 28.16 -0.26
C GLU A 258 -1.77 27.52 0.61
N VAL A 259 -1.62 26.23 0.97
CA VAL A 259 -2.52 25.56 1.91
C VAL A 259 -2.49 26.27 3.28
N LEU A 260 -1.32 26.56 3.83
CA LEU A 260 -1.19 27.26 5.11
C LEU A 260 -1.72 28.68 5.05
N ALA A 261 -1.44 29.41 3.96
CA ALA A 261 -1.97 30.76 3.74
C ALA A 261 -3.51 30.76 3.64
N ALA A 262 -4.13 29.73 3.06
CA ALA A 262 -5.58 29.57 3.00
C ALA A 262 -6.20 29.39 4.40
N PHE A 263 -5.45 28.82 5.36
CA PHE A 263 -5.82 28.75 6.76
C PHE A 263 -5.43 29.98 7.58
N GLY A 264 -4.91 31.03 6.96
CA GLY A 264 -4.45 32.25 7.64
C GLY A 264 -3.13 32.07 8.40
N ILE A 265 -2.35 31.06 8.07
CA ILE A 265 -1.01 30.81 8.64
C ILE A 265 0.04 31.44 7.70
N ASP A 266 0.38 32.69 7.93
CA ASP A 266 1.38 33.46 7.18
C ASP A 266 2.11 34.41 8.12
N PRO A 267 3.46 34.37 8.24
CA PRO A 267 4.37 33.48 7.49
C PRO A 267 4.31 32.02 7.96
N ALA A 268 4.39 31.10 6.99
CA ALA A 268 4.45 29.68 7.26
C ALA A 268 5.81 29.25 7.87
N PRO A 269 5.86 28.28 8.82
CA PRO A 269 7.10 27.73 9.34
C PRO A 269 7.96 27.15 8.22
N LYS A 270 9.29 27.27 8.31
CA LYS A 270 10.20 26.67 7.32
C LYS A 270 10.11 25.15 7.35
N PRO A 271 9.96 24.47 6.20
CA PRO A 271 9.94 23.03 6.15
C PRO A 271 11.36 22.44 6.26
N ARG A 272 11.48 21.28 6.89
CA ARG A 272 12.68 20.44 6.89
C ARG A 272 12.60 19.46 5.74
N MET A 273 13.19 19.80 4.60
CA MET A 273 13.13 19.00 3.36
C MET A 273 14.30 18.02 3.21
N GLU A 274 15.32 18.11 4.06
CA GLU A 274 16.55 17.31 3.98
C GLU A 274 16.29 15.79 3.91
N PRO A 275 15.31 15.21 4.64
CA PRO A 275 15.01 13.78 4.51
C PRO A 275 14.54 13.41 3.10
N TRP A 276 13.66 14.20 2.50
CA TRP A 276 13.15 13.97 1.14
C TRP A 276 14.23 14.20 0.07
N GLU A 277 15.06 15.22 0.23
CA GLU A 277 16.22 15.46 -0.63
C GLU A 277 17.22 14.29 -0.54
N GLY A 278 17.38 13.70 0.66
CA GLY A 278 18.20 12.51 0.89
C GLY A 278 17.64 11.28 0.15
N VAL A 279 16.33 11.08 0.18
CA VAL A 279 15.66 9.99 -0.57
C VAL A 279 15.84 10.19 -2.07
N SER A 280 15.52 11.38 -2.59
CA SER A 280 15.67 11.72 -4.01
C SER A 280 17.11 11.51 -4.49
N ARG A 281 18.11 11.93 -3.70
CA ARG A 281 19.52 11.74 -4.04
C ARG A 281 19.91 10.28 -4.17
N ARG A 282 19.42 9.40 -3.27
CA ARG A 282 19.68 7.95 -3.32
C ARG A 282 19.03 7.28 -4.53
N ILE A 283 17.85 7.74 -4.93
CA ILE A 283 17.15 7.23 -6.12
C ILE A 283 17.89 7.61 -7.41
N HIS A 284 18.33 8.86 -7.52
CA HIS A 284 18.89 9.38 -8.78
C HIS A 284 20.39 9.15 -8.94
N ASN A 285 21.11 8.80 -7.86
CA ASN A 285 22.55 8.55 -7.89
C ASN A 285 22.91 7.18 -7.28
N PRO A 286 22.44 6.07 -7.88
CA PRO A 286 22.82 4.74 -7.43
C PRO A 286 24.29 4.47 -7.77
N GLU A 287 24.97 3.70 -6.90
CA GLU A 287 26.36 3.28 -7.06
C GLU A 287 26.50 1.99 -7.87
N GLY A 288 25.38 1.31 -8.18
CA GLY A 288 25.35 0.06 -8.94
C GLY A 288 23.90 -0.33 -9.27
N GLU A 289 23.77 -1.52 -9.88
CA GLU A 289 22.46 -2.10 -10.22
C GLU A 289 22.45 -3.59 -9.83
N VAL A 290 21.32 -4.06 -9.29
CA VAL A 290 21.06 -5.47 -9.05
C VAL A 290 19.76 -5.88 -9.73
N THR A 291 19.71 -7.13 -10.23
CA THR A 291 18.53 -7.71 -10.87
C THR A 291 17.90 -8.73 -9.94
N ILE A 292 16.63 -8.53 -9.62
CA ILE A 292 15.82 -9.45 -8.81
C ILE A 292 14.75 -10.08 -9.70
N ALA A 293 14.76 -11.42 -9.78
CA ALA A 293 13.66 -12.16 -10.41
C ALA A 293 12.48 -12.22 -9.45
N VAL A 294 11.33 -11.71 -9.88
CA VAL A 294 10.05 -11.83 -9.16
C VAL A 294 9.23 -12.93 -9.84
N VAL A 295 9.22 -14.12 -9.23
CA VAL A 295 8.52 -15.30 -9.77
C VAL A 295 7.11 -15.34 -9.19
N GLY A 296 6.15 -14.85 -9.95
CA GLY A 296 4.79 -14.60 -9.49
C GLY A 296 3.70 -14.97 -10.46
N LYS A 297 2.48 -14.49 -10.15
CA LYS A 297 1.32 -14.52 -11.04
C LYS A 297 0.96 -13.09 -11.41
N TYR A 298 0.30 -12.89 -12.56
CA TYR A 298 -0.15 -11.56 -12.96
C TYR A 298 0.98 -10.53 -13.09
N THR A 299 2.13 -10.96 -13.55
CA THR A 299 3.35 -10.14 -13.64
C THR A 299 3.20 -8.93 -14.55
N GLY A 300 2.22 -8.94 -15.47
CA GLY A 300 1.84 -7.79 -16.29
C GLY A 300 1.10 -6.67 -15.54
N LEU A 301 0.62 -6.93 -14.30
CA LEU A 301 -0.19 -5.98 -13.53
C LEU A 301 0.62 -5.44 -12.33
N LYS A 302 1.39 -4.39 -12.56
CA LYS A 302 2.30 -3.81 -11.54
C LYS A 302 1.56 -3.27 -10.31
N ASP A 303 0.34 -2.77 -10.45
CA ASP A 303 -0.43 -2.22 -9.34
C ASP A 303 -0.87 -3.30 -8.33
N ALA A 304 -0.92 -4.58 -8.72
CA ALA A 304 -1.15 -5.70 -7.81
C ALA A 304 0.02 -5.98 -6.85
N TYR A 305 1.21 -5.43 -7.15
CA TYR A 305 2.44 -5.61 -6.40
C TYR A 305 3.04 -4.28 -5.93
N LYS A 306 2.20 -3.27 -5.73
CA LYS A 306 2.68 -1.91 -5.47
C LYS A 306 3.58 -1.82 -4.24
N SER A 307 3.16 -2.35 -3.10
CA SER A 307 3.97 -2.35 -1.88
C SER A 307 5.26 -3.16 -2.03
N LEU A 308 5.22 -4.27 -2.77
CA LEU A 308 6.42 -5.07 -3.04
C LEU A 308 7.46 -4.31 -3.87
N ILE A 309 7.00 -3.65 -4.95
CA ILE A 309 7.87 -2.81 -5.80
C ILE A 309 8.51 -1.70 -4.99
N GLU A 310 7.71 -1.01 -4.17
CA GLU A 310 8.21 0.06 -3.31
C GLU A 310 9.21 -0.49 -2.27
N ALA A 311 8.91 -1.61 -1.61
CA ALA A 311 9.79 -2.21 -0.61
C ALA A 311 11.15 -2.64 -1.20
N LEU A 312 11.16 -3.22 -2.41
CA LEU A 312 12.40 -3.54 -3.14
C LEU A 312 13.19 -2.27 -3.50
N SER A 313 12.50 -1.21 -3.92
CA SER A 313 13.12 0.10 -4.15
C SER A 313 13.72 0.68 -2.87
N HIS A 314 13.01 0.56 -1.72
CA HIS A 314 13.54 1.00 -0.42
C HIS A 314 14.81 0.22 -0.02
N GLY A 315 14.83 -1.10 -0.25
CA GLY A 315 16.03 -1.91 -0.08
C GLY A 315 17.19 -1.46 -0.97
N GLY A 316 16.88 -1.07 -2.22
CA GLY A 316 17.83 -0.46 -3.14
C GLY A 316 18.40 0.86 -2.60
N MET A 317 17.54 1.74 -2.09
CA MET A 317 17.95 3.02 -1.49
C MET A 317 18.83 2.82 -0.26
N ALA A 318 18.54 1.81 0.57
CA ALA A 318 19.35 1.47 1.74
C ALA A 318 20.78 1.04 1.33
N ASN A 319 20.92 0.33 0.22
CA ASN A 319 22.17 -0.20 -0.31
C ASN A 319 22.79 0.67 -1.43
N ARG A 320 22.21 1.83 -1.74
CA ARG A 320 22.65 2.76 -2.81
C ARG A 320 22.73 2.11 -4.19
N VAL A 321 21.86 1.16 -4.47
CA VAL A 321 21.80 0.48 -5.77
C VAL A 321 20.43 0.64 -6.40
N LYS A 322 20.40 0.62 -7.72
CA LYS A 322 19.16 0.51 -8.49
C LYS A 322 18.72 -0.95 -8.53
N VAL A 323 17.49 -1.22 -8.17
CA VAL A 323 16.90 -2.55 -8.28
C VAL A 323 16.15 -2.66 -9.59
N LYS A 324 16.61 -3.58 -10.45
CA LYS A 324 15.90 -3.98 -11.67
C LYS A 324 15.07 -5.20 -11.38
N LEU A 325 13.78 -5.15 -11.71
CA LEU A 325 12.85 -6.26 -11.50
C LEU A 325 12.66 -7.01 -12.81
N ASP A 326 12.98 -8.30 -12.77
CA ASP A 326 12.68 -9.24 -13.85
C ASP A 326 11.46 -10.07 -13.44
N TRP A 327 10.33 -9.80 -14.12
CA TRP A 327 9.04 -10.38 -13.80
C TRP A 327 8.85 -11.68 -14.60
N ILE A 328 8.70 -12.79 -13.89
CA ILE A 328 8.57 -14.12 -14.48
C ILE A 328 7.24 -14.74 -14.06
N GLU A 329 6.39 -15.09 -15.03
CA GLU A 329 5.18 -15.88 -14.77
C GLU A 329 5.60 -17.28 -14.32
N SER A 330 5.21 -17.67 -13.11
CA SER A 330 5.64 -18.91 -12.49
C SER A 330 5.25 -20.17 -13.30
N GLU A 331 4.15 -20.11 -14.06
CA GLU A 331 3.69 -21.21 -14.93
C GLU A 331 4.69 -21.58 -16.05
N ILE A 332 5.63 -20.69 -16.37
CA ILE A 332 6.68 -20.98 -17.37
C ILE A 332 7.54 -22.16 -16.89
N PHE A 333 7.87 -22.18 -15.60
CA PHE A 333 8.73 -23.22 -15.01
C PHE A 333 8.04 -24.58 -14.89
N GLU A 334 6.74 -24.67 -15.07
CA GLU A 334 6.03 -25.96 -15.17
C GLU A 334 6.32 -26.68 -16.51
N LYS A 335 6.87 -25.95 -17.49
CA LYS A 335 7.12 -26.44 -18.86
C LYS A 335 8.58 -26.31 -19.28
N GLU A 336 9.31 -25.36 -18.70
CA GLU A 336 10.67 -24.99 -19.08
C GLU A 336 11.60 -25.05 -17.85
N ASP A 337 12.88 -25.36 -18.09
CA ASP A 337 13.89 -25.32 -17.03
C ASP A 337 14.04 -23.89 -16.47
N PRO A 338 14.00 -23.68 -15.15
CA PRO A 338 14.26 -22.38 -14.55
C PRO A 338 15.65 -21.79 -14.82
N ALA A 339 16.67 -22.63 -15.07
CA ALA A 339 18.07 -22.20 -15.16
C ALA A 339 18.30 -21.07 -16.18
N PRO A 340 17.83 -21.13 -17.44
CA PRO A 340 18.06 -20.07 -18.42
C PRO A 340 17.51 -18.70 -17.99
N PHE A 341 16.49 -18.68 -17.13
CA PHE A 341 15.83 -17.47 -16.63
C PHE A 341 16.49 -16.93 -15.35
N LEU A 342 17.03 -17.82 -14.51
CA LEU A 342 17.47 -17.48 -13.16
C LEU A 342 19.00 -17.44 -12.97
N GLU A 343 19.80 -17.91 -13.95
CA GLU A 343 21.26 -17.96 -13.82
C GLU A 343 21.93 -16.58 -13.71
N LYS A 344 21.28 -15.53 -14.25
CA LYS A 344 21.86 -14.18 -14.34
C LYS A 344 21.25 -13.18 -13.35
N VAL A 345 20.35 -13.66 -12.48
CA VAL A 345 19.75 -12.78 -11.48
C VAL A 345 20.55 -12.81 -10.18
N HIS A 346 20.47 -11.72 -9.44
CA HIS A 346 21.24 -11.58 -8.20
C HIS A 346 20.41 -11.96 -6.95
N GLY A 347 19.11 -12.15 -7.12
CA GLY A 347 18.19 -12.62 -6.09
C GLY A 347 16.87 -13.08 -6.70
N ILE A 348 16.20 -13.99 -6.02
CA ILE A 348 14.91 -14.56 -6.41
C ILE A 348 13.91 -14.25 -5.32
N LEU A 349 12.80 -13.59 -5.68
CA LEU A 349 11.69 -13.31 -4.79
C LEU A 349 10.44 -14.02 -5.27
N VAL A 350 9.82 -14.79 -4.37
CA VAL A 350 8.52 -15.42 -4.59
C VAL A 350 7.48 -14.72 -3.71
N PRO A 351 6.60 -13.90 -4.30
CA PRO A 351 5.63 -13.10 -3.55
C PRO A 351 4.44 -13.95 -3.07
N GLY A 352 3.62 -13.33 -2.22
CA GLY A 352 2.31 -13.82 -1.83
C GLY A 352 1.42 -14.17 -3.03
N GLY A 353 0.41 -14.98 -2.79
CA GLY A 353 -0.54 -15.42 -3.80
C GLY A 353 -1.52 -16.45 -3.25
N PHE A 354 -2.38 -16.97 -4.13
CA PHE A 354 -3.40 -17.96 -3.80
C PHE A 354 -3.56 -18.98 -4.92
N GLY A 355 -4.06 -20.17 -4.55
CA GLY A 355 -4.48 -21.21 -5.47
C GLY A 355 -3.35 -21.97 -6.15
N GLU A 356 -3.70 -23.10 -6.75
CA GLU A 356 -2.78 -24.09 -7.30
C GLU A 356 -2.00 -23.59 -8.54
N ARG A 357 -2.63 -22.77 -9.39
CA ARG A 357 -2.03 -22.30 -10.65
C ARG A 357 -0.67 -21.64 -10.42
N GLY A 358 0.38 -22.14 -11.09
CA GLY A 358 1.75 -21.64 -11.01
C GLY A 358 2.46 -21.97 -9.68
N SER A 359 1.91 -22.82 -8.82
CA SER A 359 2.54 -23.22 -7.55
C SER A 359 3.79 -24.06 -7.79
N GLU A 360 3.74 -25.01 -8.73
CA GLU A 360 4.88 -25.86 -9.06
C GLU A 360 6.07 -25.03 -9.58
N GLY A 361 5.82 -24.02 -10.41
CA GLY A 361 6.87 -23.12 -10.86
C GLY A 361 7.53 -22.32 -9.73
N LYS A 362 6.77 -21.94 -8.71
CA LYS A 362 7.31 -21.29 -7.51
C LYS A 362 8.14 -22.24 -6.65
N ILE A 363 7.73 -23.51 -6.54
CA ILE A 363 8.49 -24.57 -5.88
C ILE A 363 9.82 -24.80 -6.61
N LEU A 364 9.81 -24.84 -7.94
CA LEU A 364 11.03 -24.99 -8.76
C LEU A 364 11.95 -23.77 -8.62
N ALA A 365 11.42 -22.57 -8.51
CA ALA A 365 12.23 -21.37 -8.25
C ALA A 365 12.92 -21.42 -6.88
N ALA A 366 12.22 -21.88 -5.83
CA ALA A 366 12.79 -22.08 -4.50
C ALA A 366 13.88 -23.17 -4.52
N LYS A 367 13.65 -24.28 -5.24
CA LYS A 367 14.65 -25.33 -5.45
C LYS A 367 15.91 -24.79 -6.12
N PHE A 368 15.75 -24.06 -7.22
CA PHE A 368 16.88 -23.46 -7.94
C PHE A 368 17.69 -22.54 -7.01
N ALA A 369 17.02 -21.66 -6.29
CA ALA A 369 17.66 -20.74 -5.34
C ALA A 369 18.47 -21.51 -4.29
N ARG A 370 17.90 -22.53 -3.67
CA ARG A 370 18.56 -23.37 -2.65
C ARG A 370 19.80 -24.09 -3.23
N GLU A 371 19.66 -24.75 -4.39
CA GLU A 371 20.74 -25.55 -4.98
C GLU A 371 21.87 -24.69 -5.55
N ARG A 372 21.55 -23.54 -6.14
CA ARG A 372 22.52 -22.62 -6.75
C ARG A 372 23.03 -21.53 -5.79
N LYS A 373 22.58 -21.54 -4.53
CA LYS A 373 22.97 -20.57 -3.52
C LYS A 373 22.66 -19.11 -3.90
N VAL A 374 21.60 -18.88 -4.72
CA VAL A 374 21.13 -17.55 -5.06
C VAL A 374 20.25 -17.03 -3.94
N PRO A 375 20.43 -15.78 -3.46
CA PRO A 375 19.56 -15.19 -2.45
C PRO A 375 18.07 -15.39 -2.76
N TYR A 376 17.31 -15.92 -1.79
CA TYR A 376 15.89 -16.24 -1.93
C TYR A 376 15.05 -15.54 -0.86
N PHE A 377 13.99 -14.88 -1.29
CA PHE A 377 12.99 -14.29 -0.40
C PHE A 377 11.60 -14.82 -0.71
N GLY A 378 11.03 -15.65 0.16
CA GLY A 378 9.68 -16.18 0.05
C GLY A 378 8.71 -15.44 0.97
N ILE A 379 7.73 -14.72 0.41
CA ILE A 379 6.74 -13.96 1.19
C ILE A 379 5.42 -14.72 1.17
N CYS A 380 4.83 -14.99 2.34
CA CYS A 380 3.53 -15.63 2.55
C CYS A 380 3.46 -16.96 1.76
N PHE A 381 2.78 -17.00 0.63
CA PHE A 381 2.73 -18.16 -0.25
C PHE A 381 4.14 -18.62 -0.70
N GLY A 382 5.08 -17.69 -0.87
CA GLY A 382 6.47 -18.00 -1.19
C GLY A 382 7.19 -18.80 -0.12
N MET A 383 6.95 -18.52 1.16
CA MET A 383 7.44 -19.34 2.28
C MET A 383 6.82 -20.73 2.24
N GLN A 384 5.51 -20.83 2.02
CA GLN A 384 4.79 -22.10 1.94
C GLN A 384 5.32 -22.99 0.82
N MET A 385 5.60 -22.42 -0.36
CA MET A 385 6.20 -23.16 -1.50
C MET A 385 7.61 -23.63 -1.18
N ALA A 386 8.41 -22.85 -0.46
CA ALA A 386 9.74 -23.26 -0.01
C ALA A 386 9.67 -24.43 1.01
N CYS A 387 8.68 -24.45 1.88
CA CYS A 387 8.44 -25.57 2.81
C CYS A 387 8.03 -26.87 2.06
N ILE A 388 7.16 -26.74 1.05
CA ILE A 388 6.78 -27.88 0.19
C ILE A 388 7.99 -28.39 -0.60
N GLU A 389 8.82 -27.49 -1.13
CA GLU A 389 10.07 -27.83 -1.82
C GLU A 389 10.99 -28.65 -0.92
N ALA A 390 11.27 -28.15 0.30
CA ALA A 390 12.10 -28.86 1.26
C ALA A 390 11.53 -30.22 1.64
N ALA A 391 10.21 -30.32 1.83
CA ALA A 391 9.54 -31.56 2.12
C ALA A 391 9.73 -32.60 1.00
N ARG A 392 9.55 -32.20 -0.25
CA ARG A 392 9.69 -33.10 -1.41
C ARG A 392 11.15 -33.46 -1.69
N SER A 393 12.03 -32.45 -1.77
CA SER A 393 13.41 -32.64 -2.23
C SER A 393 14.36 -33.17 -1.17
N LEU A 394 14.14 -32.85 0.11
CA LEU A 394 15.07 -33.14 1.19
C LEU A 394 14.51 -34.11 2.23
N ALA A 395 13.23 -33.99 2.62
CA ALA A 395 12.62 -34.83 3.64
C ALA A 395 11.99 -36.12 3.09
N GLY A 396 12.04 -36.36 1.77
CA GLY A 396 11.50 -37.56 1.13
C GLY A 396 9.98 -37.67 1.18
N ILE A 397 9.27 -36.54 1.27
CA ILE A 397 7.81 -36.49 1.29
C ILE A 397 7.33 -36.13 -0.13
N GLU A 398 7.42 -37.07 -1.07
CA GLU A 398 7.19 -36.85 -2.50
C GLU A 398 5.83 -36.18 -2.82
N ASN A 399 4.78 -36.53 -2.05
CA ASN A 399 3.43 -36.03 -2.23
C ASN A 399 3.09 -34.81 -1.33
N ALA A 400 4.12 -34.14 -0.74
CA ALA A 400 3.91 -32.94 0.04
C ALA A 400 3.16 -31.89 -0.75
N SER A 401 2.08 -31.34 -0.18
CA SER A 401 1.19 -30.40 -0.86
C SER A 401 0.51 -29.44 0.12
N SER A 402 -0.34 -28.58 -0.41
CA SER A 402 -1.24 -27.73 0.36
C SER A 402 -2.69 -28.22 0.22
N THR A 403 -3.46 -28.14 1.31
CA THR A 403 -4.91 -28.39 1.25
C THR A 403 -5.64 -27.31 0.42
N GLU A 404 -4.99 -26.20 0.12
CA GLU A 404 -5.49 -25.19 -0.82
C GLU A 404 -5.62 -25.73 -2.27
N PHE A 405 -4.79 -26.72 -2.63
CA PHE A 405 -4.77 -27.32 -3.97
C PHE A 405 -5.71 -28.52 -4.10
N GLY A 406 -6.36 -28.89 -3.02
CA GLY A 406 -7.27 -30.04 -2.94
C GLY A 406 -6.87 -31.02 -1.85
N PRO A 407 -7.61 -32.14 -1.74
CA PRO A 407 -7.32 -33.16 -0.73
C PRO A 407 -5.92 -33.76 -0.92
N THR A 408 -5.14 -33.85 0.17
CA THR A 408 -3.81 -34.45 0.17
C THR A 408 -3.60 -35.27 1.46
N ASN A 409 -2.79 -36.34 1.35
CA ASN A 409 -2.39 -37.16 2.50
C ASN A 409 -1.16 -36.57 3.22
N GLU A 410 -0.46 -35.61 2.61
CA GLU A 410 0.74 -34.97 3.14
C GLU A 410 0.55 -33.43 3.14
N PRO A 411 -0.33 -32.91 4.01
CA PRO A 411 -0.64 -31.48 4.04
C PRO A 411 0.43 -30.70 4.79
N VAL A 412 1.56 -30.42 4.13
CA VAL A 412 2.64 -29.57 4.66
C VAL A 412 2.17 -28.13 4.86
N VAL A 413 1.20 -27.71 4.05
CA VAL A 413 0.47 -26.45 4.21
C VAL A 413 -1.02 -26.77 4.32
N GLY A 414 -1.70 -26.19 5.30
CA GLY A 414 -3.10 -26.50 5.54
C GLY A 414 -3.88 -25.36 6.20
N LEU A 415 -5.20 -25.52 6.22
CA LEU A 415 -6.10 -24.61 6.90
C LEU A 415 -6.01 -24.85 8.41
N MET A 416 -5.58 -23.83 9.17
CA MET A 416 -5.61 -23.88 10.63
C MET A 416 -6.94 -23.36 11.15
N THR A 417 -7.48 -24.00 12.18
CA THR A 417 -8.81 -23.69 12.73
C THR A 417 -8.79 -22.71 13.89
N GLU A 418 -7.66 -22.56 14.58
CA GLU A 418 -7.54 -21.72 15.77
C GLU A 418 -6.18 -20.99 15.80
N TRP A 419 -6.15 -19.75 16.25
CA TRP A 419 -4.91 -18.98 16.53
C TRP A 419 -5.16 -17.90 17.58
N LEU A 420 -4.09 -17.40 18.21
CA LEU A 420 -4.14 -16.33 19.19
C LEU A 420 -3.88 -14.96 18.54
N LYS A 421 -4.77 -13.99 18.81
CA LYS A 421 -4.57 -12.57 18.49
C LYS A 421 -4.61 -11.75 19.79
N GLY A 422 -3.46 -11.22 20.18
CA GLY A 422 -3.31 -10.65 21.51
C GLY A 422 -3.62 -11.69 22.59
N ASN A 423 -4.61 -11.40 23.46
CA ASN A 423 -5.05 -12.32 24.51
C ASN A 423 -6.34 -13.09 24.17
N MET A 424 -6.83 -13.00 22.92
CA MET A 424 -8.06 -13.65 22.48
C MET A 424 -7.75 -14.78 21.50
N LEU A 425 -8.38 -15.95 21.74
CA LEU A 425 -8.37 -17.07 20.82
C LEU A 425 -9.35 -16.79 19.67
N GLU A 426 -8.85 -16.68 18.46
CA GLU A 426 -9.67 -16.61 17.26
C GLU A 426 -9.87 -18.01 16.67
N LYS A 427 -11.14 -18.35 16.36
CA LYS A 427 -11.51 -19.65 15.78
C LYS A 427 -11.92 -19.49 14.33
N ARG A 428 -11.31 -20.28 13.46
CA ARG A 428 -11.65 -20.35 12.05
C ARG A 428 -12.76 -21.41 11.84
N LYS A 429 -13.81 -21.07 11.10
CA LYS A 429 -14.84 -22.03 10.68
C LYS A 429 -14.58 -22.45 9.24
N GLU A 430 -14.67 -23.75 8.96
CA GLU A 430 -14.48 -24.30 7.60
C GLU A 430 -15.49 -23.75 6.57
N THR A 431 -16.66 -23.29 7.02
CA THR A 431 -17.79 -22.83 6.18
C THR A 431 -18.17 -21.38 6.45
N GLY A 432 -17.22 -20.52 6.81
CA GLY A 432 -17.47 -19.10 7.10
C GLY A 432 -17.47 -18.19 5.88
N ASP A 433 -17.92 -16.96 6.08
CA ASP A 433 -17.77 -15.86 5.10
C ASP A 433 -16.30 -15.75 4.65
N LEU A 434 -16.08 -15.72 3.33
CA LEU A 434 -14.74 -15.71 2.75
C LEU A 434 -13.88 -14.52 3.24
N GLY A 435 -14.47 -13.38 3.59
CA GLY A 435 -13.78 -12.24 4.20
C GLY A 435 -13.38 -12.43 5.67
N GLY A 436 -14.14 -13.24 6.45
CA GLY A 436 -13.97 -13.40 7.91
C GLY A 436 -13.05 -14.53 8.37
N THR A 437 -12.40 -15.26 7.46
CA THR A 437 -11.59 -16.46 7.80
C THR A 437 -10.09 -16.29 7.61
N MET A 438 -9.62 -15.07 7.30
CA MET A 438 -8.21 -14.77 7.13
C MET A 438 -7.56 -14.29 8.42
N ARG A 439 -6.28 -14.58 8.57
CA ARG A 439 -5.41 -13.89 9.54
C ARG A 439 -5.05 -12.55 8.92
N LEU A 440 -5.58 -11.47 9.51
CA LEU A 440 -5.49 -10.11 8.97
C LEU A 440 -4.90 -9.14 9.99
N GLY A 441 -3.98 -8.29 9.56
CA GLY A 441 -3.36 -7.26 10.37
C GLY A 441 -2.09 -7.72 11.07
N ALA A 442 -1.66 -6.96 12.07
CA ALA A 442 -0.41 -7.18 12.78
C ALA A 442 -0.53 -8.31 13.81
N TYR A 443 0.42 -9.24 13.76
CA TYR A 443 0.59 -10.30 14.75
C TYR A 443 2.04 -10.34 15.22
N GLU A 444 2.21 -10.68 16.49
CA GLU A 444 3.52 -10.86 17.09
C GLU A 444 4.14 -12.21 16.71
N ALA A 445 5.47 -12.23 16.59
CA ALA A 445 6.24 -13.45 16.45
C ALA A 445 7.50 -13.40 17.31
N ASN A 446 7.91 -14.55 17.83
CA ASN A 446 9.17 -14.73 18.56
C ASN A 446 10.20 -15.38 17.63
N LEU A 447 11.36 -14.76 17.50
CA LEU A 447 12.47 -15.23 16.67
C LEU A 447 13.50 -15.96 17.54
N ALA A 448 14.09 -17.03 17.02
CA ALA A 448 15.22 -17.70 17.65
C ALA A 448 16.43 -16.72 17.69
N SER A 449 17.01 -16.55 18.86
CA SER A 449 18.04 -15.51 19.10
C SER A 449 19.32 -15.70 18.29
N ASP A 450 19.59 -16.93 17.85
CA ASP A 450 20.76 -17.33 17.05
C ASP A 450 20.44 -17.40 15.53
N SER A 451 19.23 -17.02 15.14
CA SER A 451 18.80 -17.02 13.74
C SER A 451 19.34 -15.83 12.95
N LYS A 452 19.49 -16.01 11.65
CA LYS A 452 19.84 -14.93 10.71
C LYS A 452 18.79 -13.83 10.72
N ILE A 453 17.51 -14.23 10.74
CA ILE A 453 16.41 -13.26 10.74
C ILE A 453 16.36 -12.41 12.00
N ALA A 454 16.64 -12.96 13.19
CA ALA A 454 16.75 -12.17 14.43
C ALA A 454 17.89 -11.16 14.35
N SER A 455 19.03 -11.56 13.78
CA SER A 455 20.16 -10.66 13.53
C SER A 455 19.79 -9.52 12.56
N ILE A 456 18.97 -9.79 11.54
CA ILE A 456 18.53 -8.78 10.56
C ILE A 456 17.58 -7.76 11.22
N TYR A 457 16.64 -8.21 12.04
CA TYR A 457 15.74 -7.31 12.78
C TYR A 457 16.43 -6.58 13.93
N GLY A 458 17.49 -7.17 14.48
CA GLY A 458 18.13 -6.68 15.71
C GLY A 458 17.27 -6.89 16.96
N ASP A 459 16.25 -7.73 16.88
CA ASP A 459 15.31 -8.06 17.94
C ASP A 459 14.83 -9.51 17.81
N THR A 460 14.39 -10.10 18.90
CA THR A 460 13.81 -11.44 18.96
C THR A 460 12.27 -11.45 19.04
N ARG A 461 11.66 -10.28 19.14
CA ARG A 461 10.20 -10.12 19.12
C ARG A 461 9.83 -9.09 18.08
N ILE A 462 9.02 -9.51 17.12
CA ILE A 462 8.57 -8.70 16.00
C ILE A 462 7.05 -8.67 15.93
N SER A 463 6.51 -7.68 15.22
CA SER A 463 5.10 -7.58 14.90
C SER A 463 4.96 -7.24 13.43
N GLU A 464 4.32 -8.12 12.66
CA GLU A 464 4.21 -8.00 11.20
C GLU A 464 2.80 -8.23 10.70
N ARG A 465 2.46 -7.67 9.52
CA ARG A 465 1.11 -7.74 8.93
C ARG A 465 0.90 -9.04 8.17
N HIS A 466 -0.23 -9.68 8.40
CA HIS A 466 -0.65 -10.92 7.76
C HIS A 466 -1.88 -10.69 6.87
N ARG A 467 -1.97 -11.51 5.82
CA ARG A 467 -3.14 -11.61 4.94
C ARG A 467 -3.17 -13.01 4.30
N HIS A 468 -3.57 -14.02 5.05
CA HIS A 468 -3.61 -15.39 4.56
C HIS A 468 -4.56 -16.28 5.37
N ARG A 469 -4.92 -17.43 4.80
CA ARG A 469 -5.79 -18.47 5.41
C ARG A 469 -5.03 -19.74 5.75
N TYR A 470 -4.04 -20.07 4.92
CA TYR A 470 -3.28 -21.31 5.01
C TYR A 470 -1.98 -21.03 5.74
N GLU A 471 -1.54 -22.02 6.51
CA GLU A 471 -0.36 -21.97 7.37
C GLU A 471 0.51 -23.19 7.09
N VAL A 472 1.80 -23.08 7.34
CA VAL A 472 2.68 -24.25 7.37
C VAL A 472 2.31 -25.12 8.57
N ASN A 473 2.11 -26.42 8.35
CA ASN A 473 1.69 -27.37 9.38
C ASN A 473 2.86 -27.70 10.31
N ILE A 474 2.70 -27.39 11.59
CA ILE A 474 3.72 -27.58 12.64
C ILE A 474 4.15 -29.04 12.79
N ASP A 475 3.31 -30.02 12.45
CA ASP A 475 3.62 -31.46 12.55
C ASP A 475 4.79 -31.87 11.65
N TYR A 476 5.08 -31.10 10.60
CA TYR A 476 6.21 -31.33 9.72
C TYR A 476 7.50 -30.66 10.17
N LYS A 477 7.46 -29.80 11.19
CA LYS A 477 8.61 -29.01 11.67
C LYS A 477 9.84 -29.88 11.90
N GLN A 478 9.72 -30.94 12.71
CA GLN A 478 10.86 -31.79 13.07
C GLN A 478 11.50 -32.46 11.84
N ARG A 479 10.69 -32.89 10.86
CA ARG A 479 11.18 -33.52 9.62
C ARG A 479 11.91 -32.51 8.74
N LEU A 480 11.41 -31.28 8.65
CA LEU A 480 12.00 -30.22 7.85
C LEU A 480 13.28 -29.67 8.49
N GLU A 481 13.31 -29.51 9.80
CA GLU A 481 14.52 -29.10 10.53
C GLU A 481 15.64 -30.14 10.43
N ALA A 482 15.31 -31.43 10.44
CA ALA A 482 16.27 -32.50 10.23
C ALA A 482 16.94 -32.42 8.84
N CYS A 483 16.32 -31.74 7.86
CA CYS A 483 16.86 -31.50 6.52
C CYS A 483 17.50 -30.12 6.36
N GLY A 484 17.62 -29.35 7.45
CA GLY A 484 18.31 -28.05 7.48
C GLY A 484 17.41 -26.83 7.25
N LEU A 485 16.10 -26.98 7.00
CA LEU A 485 15.17 -25.86 6.96
C LEU A 485 14.74 -25.50 8.40
N VAL A 486 15.33 -24.46 8.96
CA VAL A 486 15.11 -24.03 10.35
C VAL A 486 13.88 -23.16 10.46
N PHE A 487 13.01 -23.47 11.43
CA PHE A 487 11.86 -22.62 11.80
C PHE A 487 12.33 -21.54 12.78
N ALA A 488 12.82 -20.46 12.22
CA ALA A 488 13.50 -19.39 12.94
C ALA A 488 12.55 -18.43 13.68
N GLY A 489 11.26 -18.43 13.35
CA GLY A 489 10.24 -17.62 14.00
C GLY A 489 8.93 -18.36 14.17
N MET A 490 8.29 -18.16 15.33
CA MET A 490 7.03 -18.79 15.69
C MET A 490 6.07 -17.78 16.29
N SER A 491 4.75 -18.02 16.17
CA SER A 491 3.77 -17.27 16.95
C SER A 491 4.06 -17.38 18.46
N PRO A 492 3.58 -16.43 19.30
CA PRO A 492 3.90 -16.41 20.73
C PRO A 492 3.53 -17.69 21.50
N ASP A 493 2.52 -18.42 21.02
CA ASP A 493 2.10 -19.73 21.56
C ASP A 493 2.92 -20.90 21.02
N GLY A 494 3.82 -20.67 20.07
CA GLY A 494 4.68 -21.68 19.47
C GLY A 494 3.98 -22.62 18.48
N VAL A 495 2.77 -22.31 18.04
CA VAL A 495 1.94 -23.17 17.19
C VAL A 495 2.11 -22.87 15.70
N LEU A 496 2.17 -21.59 15.33
CA LEU A 496 2.22 -21.15 13.93
C LEU A 496 3.64 -20.79 13.51
N PRO A 497 4.18 -21.45 12.46
CA PRO A 497 5.46 -21.07 11.87
C PRO A 497 5.35 -19.70 11.16
N GLU A 498 6.18 -18.76 11.57
CA GLU A 498 6.20 -17.40 11.05
C GLU A 498 7.35 -17.16 10.07
N THR A 499 8.50 -17.82 10.31
CA THR A 499 9.68 -17.68 9.46
C THR A 499 10.45 -18.97 9.33
N VAL A 500 11.05 -19.18 8.15
CA VAL A 500 11.97 -20.28 7.88
C VAL A 500 13.25 -19.76 7.23
N GLU A 501 14.38 -20.43 7.52
CA GLU A 501 15.66 -20.09 6.91
C GLU A 501 16.58 -21.33 6.75
N TYR A 502 17.55 -21.25 5.83
CA TYR A 502 18.66 -22.20 5.79
C TYR A 502 19.93 -21.54 6.36
N ALA A 503 20.49 -22.12 7.41
CA ALA A 503 21.69 -21.61 8.04
C ALA A 503 22.91 -21.59 7.08
N ASP A 504 23.08 -22.66 6.28
CA ASP A 504 24.18 -22.84 5.34
C ASP A 504 23.99 -22.13 3.99
N HIS A 505 22.92 -21.35 3.82
CA HIS A 505 22.67 -20.57 2.62
C HIS A 505 23.09 -19.13 2.81
N PRO A 506 23.68 -18.45 1.82
CA PRO A 506 24.06 -17.04 1.91
C PRO A 506 22.90 -16.16 2.40
N TRP A 507 21.74 -16.30 1.78
CA TRP A 507 20.50 -15.65 2.20
C TRP A 507 19.28 -16.41 1.66
N PHE A 508 18.62 -17.20 2.49
CA PHE A 508 17.39 -17.89 2.15
C PHE A 508 16.42 -17.74 3.32
N ILE A 509 15.43 -16.88 3.15
CA ILE A 509 14.44 -16.58 4.18
C ILE A 509 13.03 -16.66 3.57
N GLY A 510 12.15 -17.39 4.25
CA GLY A 510 10.72 -17.38 4.02
C GLY A 510 10.00 -16.78 5.21
N VAL A 511 9.00 -15.94 4.97
CA VAL A 511 8.16 -15.32 6.00
C VAL A 511 6.68 -15.51 5.68
N GLN A 512 5.85 -15.81 6.69
CA GLN A 512 4.42 -16.01 6.50
C GLN A 512 3.66 -14.68 6.37
N TYR A 513 4.19 -13.63 6.94
CA TYR A 513 3.66 -12.27 6.90
C TYR A 513 4.10 -11.49 5.66
N HIS A 514 3.62 -10.25 5.54
CA HIS A 514 3.83 -9.33 4.41
C HIS A 514 4.69 -8.11 4.82
N PRO A 515 6.01 -8.23 4.87
CA PRO A 515 6.90 -7.15 5.30
C PRO A 515 6.89 -5.96 4.33
N GLU A 516 6.49 -6.17 3.07
CA GLU A 516 6.33 -5.12 2.07
C GLU A 516 5.33 -4.05 2.49
N LEU A 517 4.31 -4.41 3.30
CA LEU A 517 3.29 -3.49 3.77
C LEU A 517 3.80 -2.49 4.82
N LYS A 518 4.95 -2.77 5.44
CA LYS A 518 5.56 -1.90 6.47
C LYS A 518 6.78 -1.12 5.99
N SER A 519 7.29 -1.40 4.79
CA SER A 519 8.48 -0.73 4.27
C SER A 519 8.21 0.72 3.88
N ARG A 520 9.12 1.64 4.23
CA ARG A 520 9.01 3.09 4.00
C ARG A 520 10.32 3.63 3.43
N PRO A 521 10.31 4.71 2.61
CA PRO A 521 11.52 5.24 1.98
C PRO A 521 12.53 5.82 2.98
N LEU A 522 12.04 6.37 4.10
CA LEU A 522 12.88 6.92 5.18
C LEU A 522 13.29 5.85 6.20
N GLU A 523 12.56 4.73 6.24
CA GLU A 523 12.80 3.59 7.13
C GLU A 523 12.55 2.29 6.35
N PRO A 524 13.50 1.88 5.48
CA PRO A 524 13.40 0.64 4.72
C PRO A 524 13.27 -0.57 5.64
N HIS A 525 12.34 -1.48 5.32
CA HIS A 525 12.15 -2.68 6.11
C HIS A 525 13.43 -3.54 6.12
N PRO A 526 13.89 -4.03 7.29
CA PRO A 526 15.20 -4.67 7.44
C PRO A 526 15.38 -5.90 6.54
N LEU A 527 14.34 -6.69 6.31
CA LEU A 527 14.41 -7.86 5.42
C LEU A 527 14.69 -7.44 3.97
N PHE A 528 14.05 -6.39 3.46
CA PHE A 528 14.31 -5.91 2.11
C PHE A 528 15.70 -5.28 1.98
N ALA A 529 16.13 -4.53 2.98
CA ALA A 529 17.49 -3.97 3.02
C ALA A 529 18.55 -5.08 3.01
N SER A 530 18.37 -6.12 3.83
CA SER A 530 19.28 -7.26 3.91
C SER A 530 19.24 -8.14 2.66
N PHE A 531 18.06 -8.38 2.08
CA PHE A 531 17.92 -9.15 0.84
C PHE A 531 18.65 -8.48 -0.33
N ILE A 532 18.49 -7.16 -0.47
CA ILE A 532 19.22 -6.43 -1.52
C ILE A 532 20.72 -6.37 -1.23
N ALA A 533 21.16 -6.29 0.03
CA ALA A 533 22.59 -6.41 0.38
C ALA A 533 23.15 -7.77 -0.08
N ALA A 534 22.44 -8.86 0.17
CA ALA A 534 22.82 -10.18 -0.31
C ALA A 534 22.85 -10.27 -1.85
N ALA A 535 21.90 -9.63 -2.52
CA ALA A 535 21.89 -9.54 -3.99
C ALA A 535 23.11 -8.73 -4.52
N VAL A 536 23.55 -7.70 -3.81
CA VAL A 536 24.79 -6.96 -4.16
C VAL A 536 26.01 -7.87 -4.04
N GLU A 537 26.11 -8.66 -2.98
CA GLU A 537 27.22 -9.62 -2.86
C GLU A 537 27.14 -10.69 -3.96
N GLN A 538 25.96 -11.21 -4.26
CA GLN A 538 25.75 -12.17 -5.37
C GLN A 538 26.18 -11.58 -6.73
N SER A 539 25.91 -10.31 -6.98
CA SER A 539 26.26 -9.64 -8.25
C SER A 539 27.77 -9.55 -8.52
N ARG A 540 28.60 -9.79 -7.51
CA ARG A 540 30.06 -9.86 -7.63
C ARG A 540 30.55 -11.25 -8.01
N LEU A 541 29.68 -12.26 -7.93
CA LEU A 541 30.00 -13.66 -8.21
C LEU A 541 29.51 -14.10 -9.60
N VAL A 542 28.57 -13.36 -10.18
CA VAL A 542 27.95 -13.56 -11.49
C VAL A 542 28.39 -12.43 -12.43
#